data_c3920fae4a5446400e91277d95c4c65b
#
_entry.id   c3920fae4a5446400e91277d95c4c65b
#
_cell.length_a   1.000
_cell.length_b   1.000
_cell.length_c   1.000
_cell.angle_alpha   90.00
_cell.angle_beta   90.00
_cell.angle_gamma   90.00
#
_symmetry.space_group_name_H-M   'P 1'
#
loop_
_entity.id
_entity.type
_entity.pdbx_description
1 polymer ?
#
loop_
_entity_poly.entity_id
_entity_poly.type
_entity_poly.pdbx_seq_one_letter_code
_entity_poly.pdbx_strand_id
1 'polypeptide(L)'
;EDAALIMEVISGPDAFDSTCADRLVPAFSNEYLDYDRSTPKRFAVLDSVLQHPGLQKEVRDTYAQLIDGLREKGHQVDTVEFPYLDELVPIYYLLTTAEASSNLARFDGVHYGYRAEDTQELEEIHKRSRTEGFGPEVKRRIMMGTFVLSAGYYDAYYGKAQKARRMVRDHTEKLLESYDFLLTPTSPHEAFPIGRESSDPTVMYLEDIFTVLANITGLPALSIPFGKGASGLPLCMQLTTSAWQEGNLLGMAEQFEELRDVPKT
;
A
#
# COMPACT_ATOMS: atom_id res chain seq x y z
N GLU A 1 -8.80 7.49 -17.39
CA GLU A 1 -9.43 6.64 -18.42
C GLU A 1 -8.60 5.38 -18.64
N ASP A 2 -7.32 5.46 -19.08
CA ASP A 2 -6.48 4.29 -19.39
C ASP A 2 -6.34 3.31 -18.22
N ALA A 3 -6.21 3.81 -17.00
CA ALA A 3 -6.17 2.97 -15.81
C ALA A 3 -7.47 2.18 -15.61
N ALA A 4 -8.62 2.76 -15.91
CA ALA A 4 -9.91 2.09 -15.83
C ALA A 4 -10.02 0.95 -16.86
N LEU A 5 -9.61 1.21 -18.10
CA LEU A 5 -9.59 0.21 -19.17
C LEU A 5 -8.64 -0.95 -18.85
N ILE A 6 -7.44 -0.66 -18.37
CA ILE A 6 -6.47 -1.69 -17.99
C ILE A 6 -7.02 -2.52 -16.83
N MET A 7 -7.56 -1.86 -15.79
CA MET A 7 -8.11 -2.55 -14.61
C MET A 7 -9.26 -3.47 -14.99
N GLU A 8 -10.14 -3.06 -15.91
CA GLU A 8 -11.25 -3.88 -16.41
C GLU A 8 -10.75 -5.17 -17.08
N VAL A 9 -9.63 -5.10 -17.82
CA VAL A 9 -9.05 -6.24 -18.54
C VAL A 9 -8.31 -7.21 -17.61
N ILE A 10 -7.58 -6.69 -16.59
CA ILE A 10 -6.74 -7.53 -15.73
C ILE A 10 -7.46 -8.05 -14.48
N SER A 11 -8.67 -7.55 -14.18
CA SER A 11 -9.47 -8.00 -13.04
C SER A 11 -10.27 -9.23 -13.39
N GLY A 12 -10.64 -10.00 -12.37
CA GLY A 12 -11.53 -11.15 -12.53
C GLY A 12 -11.08 -12.37 -11.73
N PRO A 13 -11.94 -13.41 -11.69
CA PRO A 13 -11.62 -14.67 -11.02
C PRO A 13 -10.44 -15.37 -11.68
N ASP A 14 -9.53 -15.93 -10.87
CA ASP A 14 -8.43 -16.77 -11.31
C ASP A 14 -8.51 -18.13 -10.60
N ALA A 15 -8.61 -19.21 -11.37
CA ALA A 15 -8.67 -20.58 -10.85
C ALA A 15 -7.38 -21.02 -10.13
N PHE A 16 -6.26 -20.32 -10.35
CA PHE A 16 -4.97 -20.60 -9.71
C PHE A 16 -4.70 -19.74 -8.48
N ASP A 17 -5.54 -18.74 -8.20
CA ASP A 17 -5.46 -17.88 -7.03
C ASP A 17 -6.69 -18.04 -6.14
N SER A 18 -6.54 -18.81 -5.06
CA SER A 18 -7.61 -19.05 -4.08
C SER A 18 -8.00 -17.81 -3.25
N THR A 19 -7.23 -16.73 -3.35
CA THR A 19 -7.52 -15.46 -2.67
C THR A 19 -8.31 -14.49 -3.53
N CYS A 20 -8.45 -14.79 -4.83
CA CYS A 20 -9.20 -13.99 -5.77
C CYS A 20 -10.71 -14.05 -5.45
N ALA A 21 -11.38 -12.90 -5.47
CA ALA A 21 -12.82 -12.84 -5.22
C ALA A 21 -13.61 -13.35 -6.43
N ASP A 22 -14.58 -14.24 -6.19
CA ASP A 22 -15.50 -14.70 -7.22
C ASP A 22 -16.61 -13.66 -7.41
N ARG A 23 -16.31 -12.61 -8.16
CA ARG A 23 -17.22 -11.50 -8.47
C ARG A 23 -17.17 -11.15 -9.95
N LEU A 24 -18.28 -10.65 -10.47
CA LEU A 24 -18.29 -10.02 -11.80
C LEU A 24 -17.40 -8.77 -11.77
N VAL A 25 -16.57 -8.63 -12.79
CA VAL A 25 -15.77 -7.43 -13.00
C VAL A 25 -16.70 -6.29 -13.40
N PRO A 26 -16.69 -5.16 -12.69
CA PRO A 26 -17.40 -3.96 -13.12
C PRO A 26 -16.85 -3.44 -14.46
N ALA A 27 -17.69 -2.75 -15.22
CA ALA A 27 -17.22 -1.98 -16.37
C ALA A 27 -16.59 -0.66 -15.87
N PHE A 28 -15.36 -0.73 -15.35
CA PHE A 28 -14.68 0.41 -14.74
C PHE A 28 -14.55 1.61 -15.68
N SER A 29 -14.45 1.37 -16.98
CA SER A 29 -14.45 2.43 -18.00
C SER A 29 -15.78 3.20 -18.01
N ASN A 30 -16.91 2.50 -17.89
CA ASN A 30 -18.23 3.13 -17.79
C ASN A 30 -18.41 3.82 -16.43
N GLU A 31 -18.01 3.18 -15.32
CA GLU A 31 -18.07 3.80 -13.99
C GLU A 31 -17.25 5.09 -13.92
N TYR A 32 -16.10 5.14 -14.59
CA TYR A 32 -15.29 6.35 -14.72
C TYR A 32 -16.01 7.44 -15.51
N LEU A 33 -16.63 7.10 -16.66
CA LEU A 33 -17.34 8.06 -17.51
C LEU A 33 -18.60 8.60 -16.81
N ASP A 34 -19.34 7.73 -16.15
CA ASP A 34 -20.61 8.04 -15.48
C ASP A 34 -20.43 8.66 -14.09
N TYR A 35 -19.19 8.77 -13.60
CA TYR A 35 -18.92 9.33 -12.28
C TYR A 35 -19.40 10.76 -12.15
N ASP A 36 -20.25 11.02 -11.15
CA ASP A 36 -20.73 12.37 -10.87
C ASP A 36 -19.68 13.24 -10.20
N ARG A 37 -19.05 14.08 -10.97
CA ARG A 37 -18.02 15.05 -10.55
C ARG A 37 -18.61 16.34 -9.99
N SER A 38 -19.92 16.55 -10.10
CA SER A 38 -20.61 17.76 -9.64
C SER A 38 -21.02 17.70 -8.17
N THR A 39 -21.25 16.49 -7.66
CA THR A 39 -21.65 16.30 -6.26
C THR A 39 -20.45 16.45 -5.32
N PRO A 40 -20.51 17.36 -4.34
CA PRO A 40 -19.48 17.52 -3.32
C PRO A 40 -19.22 16.20 -2.58
N LYS A 41 -17.95 15.86 -2.38
CA LYS A 41 -17.50 14.67 -1.66
C LYS A 41 -16.89 15.05 -0.30
N ARG A 42 -16.86 14.08 0.61
CA ARG A 42 -16.29 14.22 1.93
C ARG A 42 -14.97 13.48 2.03
N PHE A 43 -13.91 14.20 2.38
CA PHE A 43 -12.55 13.67 2.55
C PHE A 43 -12.15 13.69 4.01
N ALA A 44 -11.58 12.58 4.48
CA ALA A 44 -10.90 12.51 5.76
C ALA A 44 -9.40 12.67 5.55
N VAL A 45 -8.78 13.55 6.31
CA VAL A 45 -7.33 13.75 6.38
C VAL A 45 -6.85 13.35 7.77
N LEU A 46 -5.86 12.48 7.86
CA LEU A 46 -5.37 11.99 9.14
C LEU A 46 -4.49 13.04 9.83
N ASP A 47 -4.81 13.39 11.06
CA ASP A 47 -4.03 14.35 11.87
C ASP A 47 -2.60 13.89 12.10
N SER A 48 -2.41 12.60 12.37
CA SER A 48 -1.10 11.95 12.54
C SER A 48 -0.21 12.05 11.31
N VAL A 49 -0.78 12.04 10.08
CA VAL A 49 -0.04 12.25 8.83
C VAL A 49 0.43 13.70 8.70
N LEU A 50 -0.46 14.67 8.97
CA LEU A 50 -0.11 16.09 8.91
C LEU A 50 1.03 16.47 9.88
N GLN A 51 1.05 15.83 11.04
CA GLN A 51 2.02 16.09 12.10
C GLN A 51 3.25 15.18 12.02
N HIS A 52 3.31 14.24 11.07
CA HIS A 52 4.39 13.25 11.00
C HIS A 52 5.76 13.93 10.79
N PRO A 53 6.73 13.71 11.69
CA PRO A 53 8.03 14.40 11.64
C PRO A 53 8.87 14.04 10.41
N GLY A 54 8.66 12.84 9.85
CA GLY A 54 9.33 12.36 8.63
C GLY A 54 8.73 12.91 7.33
N LEU A 55 7.63 13.66 7.37
CA LEU A 55 7.02 14.23 6.17
C LEU A 55 7.85 15.41 5.67
N GLN A 56 8.45 15.27 4.48
CA GLN A 56 9.24 16.31 3.83
C GLN A 56 8.40 17.57 3.61
N LYS A 57 9.03 18.75 3.72
CA LYS A 57 8.33 20.03 3.63
C LYS A 57 7.55 20.18 2.32
N GLU A 58 8.14 19.83 1.21
CA GLU A 58 7.55 19.92 -0.14
C GLU A 58 6.30 19.03 -0.27
N VAL A 59 6.35 17.83 0.32
CA VAL A 59 5.20 16.92 0.35
C VAL A 59 4.08 17.52 1.21
N ARG A 60 4.43 18.08 2.38
CA ARG A 60 3.47 18.75 3.28
C ARG A 60 2.80 19.94 2.60
N ASP A 61 3.60 20.80 1.95
CA ASP A 61 3.10 21.99 1.28
C ASP A 61 2.18 21.61 0.10
N THR A 62 2.57 20.61 -0.69
CA THR A 62 1.76 20.08 -1.81
C THR A 62 0.46 19.45 -1.30
N TYR A 63 0.52 18.72 -0.19
CA TYR A 63 -0.66 18.13 0.44
C TYR A 63 -1.64 19.20 0.95
N ALA A 64 -1.13 20.27 1.56
CA ALA A 64 -1.94 21.40 1.98
C ALA A 64 -2.61 22.11 0.78
N GLN A 65 -1.87 22.32 -0.32
CA GLN A 65 -2.41 22.90 -1.54
C GLN A 65 -3.56 22.06 -2.13
N LEU A 66 -3.43 20.74 -2.12
CA LEU A 66 -4.50 19.85 -2.58
C LEU A 66 -5.75 19.98 -1.68
N ILE A 67 -5.56 19.97 -0.38
CA ILE A 67 -6.66 20.12 0.59
C ILE A 67 -7.42 21.44 0.35
N ASP A 68 -6.71 22.54 0.17
CA ASP A 68 -7.32 23.84 -0.10
C ASP A 68 -8.02 23.87 -1.46
N GLY A 69 -7.41 23.31 -2.50
CA GLY A 69 -8.02 23.19 -3.83
C GLY A 69 -9.31 22.35 -3.83
N LEU A 70 -9.35 21.26 -3.05
CA LEU A 70 -10.58 20.46 -2.89
C LEU A 70 -11.69 21.27 -2.18
N ARG A 71 -11.34 22.05 -1.18
CA ARG A 71 -12.29 22.94 -0.49
C ARG A 71 -12.83 24.03 -1.42
N GLU A 72 -11.97 24.63 -2.25
CA GLU A 72 -12.36 25.63 -3.24
C GLU A 72 -13.30 25.05 -4.31
N LYS A 73 -13.17 23.78 -4.65
CA LYS A 73 -14.12 23.05 -5.51
C LYS A 73 -15.44 22.67 -4.81
N GLY A 74 -15.59 23.00 -3.52
CA GLY A 74 -16.81 22.78 -2.75
C GLY A 74 -16.86 21.44 -2.02
N HIS A 75 -15.78 20.65 -2.01
CA HIS A 75 -15.70 19.44 -1.23
C HIS A 75 -15.52 19.73 0.26
N GLN A 76 -16.01 18.84 1.12
CA GLN A 76 -15.74 18.89 2.54
C GLN A 76 -14.45 18.13 2.85
N VAL A 77 -13.49 18.77 3.51
CA VAL A 77 -12.23 18.14 3.91
C VAL A 77 -12.02 18.35 5.40
N ASP A 78 -12.16 17.29 6.18
CA ASP A 78 -12.05 17.30 7.64
C ASP A 78 -10.77 16.60 8.09
N THR A 79 -10.15 17.14 9.12
CA THR A 79 -9.06 16.46 9.83
C THR A 79 -9.66 15.55 10.90
N VAL A 80 -9.25 14.27 10.87
CA VAL A 80 -9.74 13.24 11.77
C VAL A 80 -8.62 12.60 12.57
N GLU A 81 -8.92 12.15 13.77
CA GLU A 81 -7.97 11.42 14.62
C GLU A 81 -7.73 10.03 14.06
N PHE A 82 -6.44 9.65 13.96
CA PHE A 82 -6.02 8.30 13.58
C PHE A 82 -4.83 7.87 14.45
N PRO A 83 -5.07 7.13 15.55
CA PRO A 83 -4.04 6.84 16.55
C PRO A 83 -3.13 5.64 16.20
N TYR A 84 -3.23 5.07 15.00
CA TYR A 84 -2.56 3.82 14.65
C TYR A 84 -1.44 3.97 13.62
N LEU A 85 -1.04 5.20 13.26
CA LEU A 85 -0.09 5.42 12.17
C LEU A 85 1.26 4.74 12.42
N ASP A 86 1.77 4.87 13.64
CA ASP A 86 3.09 4.32 14.02
C ASP A 86 3.09 2.78 14.11
N GLU A 87 1.91 2.16 14.28
CA GLU A 87 1.75 0.71 14.34
C GLU A 87 1.62 0.06 12.97
N LEU A 88 1.29 0.80 11.91
CA LEU A 88 1.01 0.25 10.59
C LEU A 88 2.18 -0.55 10.03
N VAL A 89 3.37 0.03 10.04
CA VAL A 89 4.59 -0.60 9.51
C VAL A 89 4.97 -1.85 10.32
N PRO A 90 5.03 -1.82 11.66
CA PRO A 90 5.24 -3.03 12.46
C PRO A 90 4.21 -4.14 12.19
N ILE A 91 2.92 -3.82 12.13
CA ILE A 91 1.86 -4.80 11.82
C ILE A 91 2.12 -5.45 10.46
N TYR A 92 2.36 -4.64 9.44
CA TYR A 92 2.62 -5.09 8.07
C TYR A 92 3.79 -6.06 8.01
N TYR A 93 4.95 -5.68 8.59
CA TYR A 93 6.14 -6.53 8.53
C TYR A 93 5.99 -7.83 9.31
N LEU A 94 5.35 -7.82 10.47
CA LEU A 94 5.07 -9.05 11.22
C LEU A 94 4.20 -10.03 10.41
N LEU A 95 3.14 -9.53 9.78
CA LEU A 95 2.22 -10.37 9.02
C LEU A 95 2.83 -10.85 7.70
N THR A 96 3.43 -9.95 6.92
CA THR A 96 3.97 -10.28 5.60
C THR A 96 5.21 -11.16 5.66
N THR A 97 6.07 -10.98 6.68
CA THR A 97 7.23 -11.87 6.86
C THR A 97 6.81 -13.26 7.33
N ALA A 98 5.80 -13.36 8.20
CA ALA A 98 5.22 -14.64 8.61
C ALA A 98 4.64 -15.39 7.41
N GLU A 99 3.87 -14.70 6.56
CA GLU A 99 3.31 -15.27 5.34
C GLU A 99 4.40 -15.64 4.33
N ALA A 100 5.38 -14.76 4.08
CA ALA A 100 6.50 -15.04 3.20
C ALA A 100 7.30 -16.28 3.65
N SER A 101 7.59 -16.42 4.94
CA SER A 101 8.26 -17.58 5.49
C SER A 101 7.50 -18.88 5.20
N SER A 102 6.18 -18.87 5.36
CA SER A 102 5.30 -20.01 5.09
C SER A 102 5.21 -20.31 3.59
N ASN A 103 4.91 -19.30 2.76
CA ASN A 103 4.70 -19.46 1.33
C ASN A 103 5.99 -19.86 0.59
N LEU A 104 7.14 -19.33 0.99
CA LEU A 104 8.42 -19.62 0.36
C LEU A 104 9.07 -20.92 0.87
N ALA A 105 8.49 -21.60 1.84
CA ALA A 105 8.98 -22.89 2.32
C ALA A 105 8.98 -23.96 1.23
N ARG A 106 8.04 -23.88 0.28
CA ARG A 106 7.90 -24.84 -0.84
C ARG A 106 9.00 -24.75 -1.89
N PHE A 107 9.76 -23.66 -1.95
CA PHE A 107 10.87 -23.49 -2.89
C PHE A 107 12.14 -24.10 -2.30
N ASP A 108 12.24 -25.41 -2.41
CA ASP A 108 13.24 -26.24 -1.76
C ASP A 108 14.31 -26.81 -2.72
N GLY A 109 14.14 -26.56 -4.03
CA GLY A 109 15.01 -27.10 -5.07
C GLY A 109 14.69 -28.55 -5.48
N VAL A 110 13.66 -29.16 -4.88
CA VAL A 110 13.16 -30.49 -5.22
C VAL A 110 11.81 -30.40 -5.91
N HIS A 111 10.83 -29.73 -5.26
CA HIS A 111 9.48 -29.58 -5.77
C HIS A 111 9.36 -28.34 -6.66
N TYR A 112 9.94 -27.21 -6.22
CA TYR A 112 9.81 -25.92 -6.89
C TYR A 112 11.09 -25.09 -6.80
N GLY A 113 11.25 -24.16 -7.73
CA GLY A 113 12.25 -23.13 -7.74
C GLY A 113 13.61 -23.58 -8.25
N TYR A 114 14.61 -22.75 -7.97
CA TYR A 114 16.00 -23.01 -8.33
C TYR A 114 16.53 -24.26 -7.62
N ARG A 115 17.24 -25.11 -8.36
CA ARG A 115 17.94 -26.27 -7.84
C ARG A 115 19.45 -26.09 -8.01
N ALA A 116 20.19 -26.21 -6.92
CA ALA A 116 21.65 -26.16 -6.95
C ALA A 116 22.23 -27.36 -7.72
N GLU A 117 23.25 -27.10 -8.53
CA GLU A 117 23.99 -28.10 -9.28
C GLU A 117 25.01 -28.85 -8.40
N ASP A 118 25.49 -30.00 -8.84
CA ASP A 118 26.52 -30.78 -8.17
C ASP A 118 26.25 -31.11 -6.69
N THR A 119 25.00 -31.46 -6.39
CA THR A 119 24.57 -31.90 -5.06
C THR A 119 24.14 -33.36 -5.09
N GLN A 120 24.54 -34.14 -4.07
CA GLN A 120 24.21 -35.56 -3.97
C GLN A 120 23.24 -35.88 -2.85
N GLU A 121 23.36 -35.15 -1.72
CA GLU A 121 22.54 -35.35 -0.54
C GLU A 121 21.34 -34.42 -0.50
N LEU A 122 20.19 -34.93 -0.07
CA LEU A 122 18.93 -34.15 -0.03
C LEU A 122 19.04 -32.88 0.84
N GLU A 123 19.72 -32.98 1.98
CA GLU A 123 19.96 -31.84 2.87
C GLU A 123 20.79 -30.76 2.20
N GLU A 124 21.82 -31.16 1.43
CA GLU A 124 22.66 -30.26 0.67
C GLU A 124 21.87 -29.57 -0.45
N ILE A 125 21.01 -30.33 -1.19
CA ILE A 125 20.11 -29.77 -2.20
C ILE A 125 19.27 -28.66 -1.61
N HIS A 126 18.57 -28.92 -0.50
CA HIS A 126 17.74 -27.93 0.15
C HIS A 126 18.52 -26.69 0.61
N LYS A 127 19.63 -26.91 1.31
CA LYS A 127 20.46 -25.84 1.87
C LYS A 127 21.04 -24.95 0.77
N ARG A 128 21.68 -25.54 -0.26
CA ARG A 128 22.32 -24.79 -1.33
C ARG A 128 21.28 -24.11 -2.23
N SER A 129 20.22 -24.81 -2.62
CA SER A 129 19.17 -24.25 -3.49
C SER A 129 18.54 -23.01 -2.86
N ARG A 130 18.25 -23.04 -1.57
CA ARG A 130 17.71 -21.87 -0.85
C ARG A 130 18.75 -20.77 -0.62
N THR A 131 20.00 -21.14 -0.40
CA THR A 131 21.11 -20.18 -0.20
C THR A 131 21.44 -19.44 -1.48
N GLU A 132 21.48 -20.11 -2.60
CA GLU A 132 21.83 -19.57 -3.91
C GLU A 132 20.63 -18.91 -4.61
N GLY A 133 19.44 -19.50 -4.47
CA GLY A 133 18.22 -19.05 -5.16
C GLY A 133 17.53 -17.84 -4.54
N PHE A 134 17.71 -17.60 -3.23
CA PHE A 134 17.12 -16.43 -2.56
C PHE A 134 18.11 -15.31 -2.35
N GLY A 135 17.71 -14.10 -2.73
CA GLY A 135 18.46 -12.87 -2.42
C GLY A 135 18.54 -12.56 -0.91
N PRO A 136 19.43 -11.65 -0.50
CA PRO A 136 19.66 -11.33 0.91
C PRO A 136 18.38 -10.85 1.64
N GLU A 137 17.58 -10.00 1.00
CA GLU A 137 16.35 -9.46 1.61
C GLU A 137 15.29 -10.55 1.80
N VAL A 138 15.10 -11.42 0.81
CA VAL A 138 14.16 -12.54 0.91
C VAL A 138 14.56 -13.47 2.05
N LYS A 139 15.85 -13.77 2.19
CA LYS A 139 16.37 -14.59 3.31
C LYS A 139 16.11 -13.94 4.66
N ARG A 140 16.30 -12.61 4.76
CA ARG A 140 15.99 -11.85 5.98
C ARG A 140 14.51 -11.98 6.35
N ARG A 141 13.59 -11.78 5.40
CA ARG A 141 12.14 -11.92 5.62
C ARG A 141 11.75 -13.34 6.03
N ILE A 142 12.32 -14.36 5.40
CA ILE A 142 12.09 -15.77 5.80
C ILE A 142 12.55 -16.01 7.24
N MET A 143 13.71 -15.52 7.63
CA MET A 143 14.22 -15.68 9.00
C MET A 143 13.35 -14.95 10.02
N MET A 144 12.96 -13.71 9.74
CA MET A 144 12.04 -12.94 10.59
C MET A 144 10.69 -13.66 10.75
N GLY A 145 10.11 -14.13 9.65
CA GLY A 145 8.83 -14.83 9.67
C GLY A 145 8.91 -16.17 10.43
N THR A 146 10.02 -16.90 10.26
CA THR A 146 10.26 -18.13 11.02
C THR A 146 10.31 -17.85 12.53
N PHE A 147 10.96 -16.76 12.94
CA PHE A 147 10.99 -16.34 14.34
C PHE A 147 9.57 -15.98 14.84
N VAL A 148 8.84 -15.15 14.10
CA VAL A 148 7.49 -14.70 14.45
C VAL A 148 6.50 -15.86 14.61
N LEU A 149 6.66 -16.92 13.79
CA LEU A 149 5.80 -18.11 13.81
C LEU A 149 6.27 -19.20 14.79
N SER A 150 7.44 -19.04 15.44
CA SER A 150 7.99 -20.06 16.31
C SER A 150 7.24 -20.17 17.64
N ALA A 151 7.36 -21.35 18.29
CA ALA A 151 6.73 -21.62 19.56
C ALA A 151 7.14 -20.60 20.64
N GLY A 152 6.17 -20.07 21.38
CA GLY A 152 6.37 -19.02 22.38
C GLY A 152 6.31 -17.58 21.83
N TYR A 153 6.52 -17.36 20.54
CA TYR A 153 6.45 -16.04 19.92
C TYR A 153 5.19 -15.82 19.06
N TYR A 154 4.54 -16.89 18.63
CA TYR A 154 3.35 -16.82 17.79
C TYR A 154 2.25 -15.93 18.40
N ASP A 155 1.87 -16.16 19.65
CA ASP A 155 0.82 -15.36 20.29
C ASP A 155 1.30 -13.95 20.63
N ALA A 156 2.57 -13.79 21.00
CA ALA A 156 3.15 -12.51 21.38
C ALA A 156 3.30 -11.54 20.19
N TYR A 157 3.58 -12.07 18.99
CA TYR A 157 3.82 -11.27 17.80
C TYR A 157 2.73 -11.47 16.75
N TYR A 158 2.61 -12.66 16.14
CA TYR A 158 1.67 -12.88 15.04
C TYR A 158 0.22 -12.71 15.47
N GLY A 159 -0.18 -13.36 16.57
CA GLY A 159 -1.54 -13.25 17.10
C GLY A 159 -1.89 -11.81 17.52
N LYS A 160 -0.93 -11.07 18.09
CA LYS A 160 -1.09 -9.66 18.44
C LYS A 160 -1.22 -8.79 17.19
N ALA A 161 -0.38 -9.01 16.16
CA ALA A 161 -0.43 -8.28 14.90
C ALA A 161 -1.76 -8.49 14.16
N GLN A 162 -2.31 -9.71 14.16
CA GLN A 162 -3.64 -9.99 13.59
C GLN A 162 -4.76 -9.23 14.30
N LYS A 163 -4.71 -9.15 15.63
CA LYS A 163 -5.69 -8.36 16.41
C LYS A 163 -5.56 -6.86 16.13
N ALA A 164 -4.33 -6.35 16.07
CA ALA A 164 -4.05 -4.96 15.76
C ALA A 164 -4.51 -4.60 14.33
N ARG A 165 -4.22 -5.47 13.33
CA ARG A 165 -4.74 -5.35 11.97
C ARG A 165 -6.26 -5.20 11.96
N ARG A 166 -6.95 -6.04 12.72
CA ARG A 166 -8.43 -5.99 12.81
C ARG A 166 -8.90 -4.67 13.37
N MET A 167 -8.26 -4.15 14.43
CA MET A 167 -8.61 -2.86 15.03
C MET A 167 -8.42 -1.70 14.04
N VAL A 168 -7.30 -1.69 13.31
CA VAL A 168 -7.01 -0.68 12.28
C VAL A 168 -8.07 -0.74 11.17
N ARG A 169 -8.39 -1.94 10.69
CA ARG A 169 -9.41 -2.13 9.66
C ARG A 169 -10.78 -1.62 10.11
N ASP A 170 -11.26 -2.09 11.27
CA ASP A 170 -12.58 -1.73 11.78
C ASP A 170 -12.68 -0.20 12.01
N HIS A 171 -11.59 0.45 12.47
CA HIS A 171 -11.54 1.89 12.61
C HIS A 171 -11.60 2.63 11.27
N THR A 172 -10.82 2.17 10.27
CA THR A 172 -10.79 2.79 8.94
C THR A 172 -12.11 2.61 8.20
N GLU A 173 -12.71 1.41 8.26
CA GLU A 173 -14.05 1.16 7.70
C GLU A 173 -15.10 2.09 8.33
N LYS A 174 -15.05 2.28 9.66
CA LYS A 174 -15.96 3.20 10.36
C LYS A 174 -15.77 4.66 9.94
N LEU A 175 -14.55 5.12 9.69
CA LEU A 175 -14.31 6.45 9.13
C LEU A 175 -14.96 6.59 7.74
N LEU A 176 -14.81 5.58 6.89
CA LEU A 176 -15.37 5.56 5.55
C LEU A 176 -16.91 5.39 5.49
N GLU A 177 -17.59 5.13 6.61
CA GLU A 177 -19.05 5.28 6.71
C GLU A 177 -19.49 6.75 6.63
N SER A 178 -18.62 7.68 7.03
CA SER A 178 -18.89 9.12 7.10
C SER A 178 -18.17 9.93 6.03
N TYR A 179 -17.17 9.35 5.37
CA TYR A 179 -16.34 9.99 4.35
C TYR A 179 -16.29 9.13 3.09
N ASP A 180 -16.29 9.78 1.93
CA ASP A 180 -16.16 9.09 0.64
C ASP A 180 -14.73 8.60 0.41
N PHE A 181 -13.75 9.39 0.87
CA PHE A 181 -12.33 9.13 0.66
C PHE A 181 -11.49 9.46 1.90
N LEU A 182 -10.47 8.64 2.11
CA LEU A 182 -9.32 8.96 2.94
C LEU A 182 -8.20 9.49 2.04
N LEU A 183 -7.64 10.64 2.38
CA LEU A 183 -6.59 11.30 1.62
C LEU A 183 -5.27 11.29 2.42
N THR A 184 -4.19 10.81 1.81
CA THR A 184 -2.83 10.82 2.35
C THR A 184 -1.81 11.15 1.26
N PRO A 185 -0.60 11.61 1.60
CA PRO A 185 0.53 11.49 0.66
C PRO A 185 0.80 10.02 0.33
N THR A 186 1.33 9.73 -0.86
CA THR A 186 1.74 8.36 -1.20
C THR A 186 3.05 7.97 -0.49
N SER A 187 4.00 8.90 -0.43
CA SER A 187 5.28 8.71 0.24
C SER A 187 5.67 9.96 1.04
N PRO A 188 6.48 9.82 2.10
CA PRO A 188 6.90 10.96 2.91
C PRO A 188 7.90 11.89 2.22
N HIS A 189 8.56 11.42 1.16
CA HIS A 189 9.63 12.14 0.45
C HIS A 189 9.48 12.04 -1.07
N GLU A 190 10.25 12.86 -1.79
CA GLU A 190 10.55 12.63 -3.20
C GLU A 190 11.31 11.30 -3.39
N ALA A 191 11.33 10.78 -4.63
CA ALA A 191 12.15 9.63 -4.97
C ALA A 191 13.62 9.88 -4.59
N PHE A 192 14.23 8.93 -3.92
CA PHE A 192 15.62 9.00 -3.52
C PHE A 192 16.57 8.68 -4.68
N PRO A 193 17.86 9.13 -4.63
CA PRO A 193 18.85 8.84 -5.66
C PRO A 193 19.06 7.35 -5.88
N ILE A 194 19.29 6.94 -7.13
CA ILE A 194 19.67 5.57 -7.47
C ILE A 194 20.96 5.20 -6.73
N GLY A 195 20.97 4.01 -6.11
CA GLY A 195 22.11 3.53 -5.33
C GLY A 195 22.17 4.06 -3.90
N ARG A 196 21.14 4.77 -3.42
CA ARG A 196 21.02 5.08 -1.98
C ARG A 196 20.99 3.77 -1.20
N GLU A 197 22.05 3.54 -0.42
CA GLU A 197 22.10 2.46 0.56
C GLU A 197 21.83 3.02 1.94
N SER A 198 21.01 2.31 2.71
CA SER A 198 20.85 2.57 4.14
C SER A 198 21.38 1.36 4.91
N SER A 199 22.26 1.62 5.88
CA SER A 199 22.71 0.59 6.82
C SER A 199 21.60 0.17 7.79
N ASP A 200 20.56 0.99 7.93
CA ASP A 200 19.39 0.73 8.74
C ASP A 200 18.18 0.39 7.85
N PRO A 201 17.72 -0.87 7.83
CA PRO A 201 16.56 -1.27 7.07
C PRO A 201 15.27 -0.54 7.47
N THR A 202 15.18 -0.06 8.72
CA THR A 202 13.98 0.62 9.22
C THR A 202 13.71 1.94 8.50
N VAL A 203 14.77 2.62 8.03
CA VAL A 203 14.65 3.84 7.22
C VAL A 203 13.90 3.56 5.93
N MET A 204 14.21 2.44 5.26
CA MET A 204 13.53 2.04 4.03
C MET A 204 12.08 1.61 4.30
N TYR A 205 11.82 1.03 5.46
CA TYR A 205 10.46 0.59 5.82
C TYR A 205 9.51 1.75 6.09
N LEU A 206 10.03 2.89 6.55
CA LEU A 206 9.24 4.09 6.79
C LEU A 206 8.80 4.80 5.50
N GLU A 207 9.43 4.50 4.36
CA GLU A 207 8.99 5.03 3.04
C GLU A 207 7.57 4.57 2.69
N ASP A 208 7.13 3.42 3.20
CA ASP A 208 5.82 2.83 2.92
C ASP A 208 4.74 3.22 3.95
N ILE A 209 5.06 4.07 4.94
CA ILE A 209 4.20 4.33 6.10
C ILE A 209 2.76 4.74 5.73
N PHE A 210 2.58 5.45 4.62
CA PHE A 210 1.26 5.93 4.19
C PHE A 210 0.53 4.94 3.27
N THR A 211 1.25 4.04 2.59
CA THR A 211 0.65 3.06 1.67
C THR A 211 0.26 1.75 2.36
N VAL A 212 0.94 1.41 3.44
CA VAL A 212 0.70 0.18 4.21
C VAL A 212 -0.75 0.10 4.74
N LEU A 213 -1.39 1.23 5.03
CA LEU A 213 -2.77 1.25 5.52
C LEU A 213 -3.73 0.51 4.57
N ALA A 214 -3.66 0.78 3.27
CA ALA A 214 -4.49 0.11 2.28
C ALA A 214 -4.25 -1.41 2.26
N ASN A 215 -2.97 -1.83 2.37
CA ASN A 215 -2.60 -3.26 2.38
C ASN A 215 -3.16 -4.00 3.59
N ILE A 216 -3.01 -3.46 4.81
CA ILE A 216 -3.45 -4.15 6.02
C ILE A 216 -4.97 -4.13 6.22
N THR A 217 -5.66 -3.11 5.68
CA THR A 217 -7.12 -3.01 5.72
C THR A 217 -7.79 -3.79 4.58
N GLY A 218 -7.09 -3.98 3.45
CA GLY A 218 -7.65 -4.60 2.25
C GLY A 218 -8.60 -3.67 1.48
N LEU A 219 -8.42 -2.36 1.65
CA LEU A 219 -9.24 -1.34 0.97
C LEU A 219 -8.58 -0.91 -0.34
N PRO A 220 -9.36 -0.57 -1.37
CA PRO A 220 -8.83 -0.06 -2.62
C PRO A 220 -8.21 1.33 -2.42
N ALA A 221 -7.06 1.53 -3.06
CA ALA A 221 -6.35 2.79 -3.02
C ALA A 221 -5.76 3.14 -4.40
N LEU A 222 -5.67 4.44 -4.69
CA LEU A 222 -5.14 4.97 -5.94
C LEU A 222 -4.14 6.08 -5.64
N SER A 223 -2.92 5.94 -6.16
CA SER A 223 -1.90 7.00 -6.11
C SER A 223 -1.98 7.87 -7.37
N ILE A 224 -2.07 9.17 -7.17
CA ILE A 224 -2.28 10.16 -8.24
C ILE A 224 -1.14 11.17 -8.17
N PRO A 225 -0.42 11.43 -9.28
CA PRO A 225 0.60 12.48 -9.33
C PRO A 225 -0.02 13.85 -9.07
N PHE A 226 0.53 14.58 -8.08
CA PHE A 226 0.07 15.91 -7.72
C PHE A 226 1.24 16.79 -7.25
N GLY A 227 1.73 17.65 -8.12
CA GLY A 227 2.84 18.54 -7.84
C GLY A 227 4.22 17.97 -8.11
N LYS A 228 5.23 18.76 -7.79
CA LYS A 228 6.65 18.41 -7.91
C LYS A 228 7.41 18.88 -6.68
N GLY A 229 8.39 18.09 -6.27
CA GLY A 229 9.30 18.45 -5.21
C GLY A 229 10.41 19.40 -5.65
N ALA A 230 11.31 19.72 -4.73
CA ALA A 230 12.42 20.65 -4.97
C ALA A 230 13.38 20.17 -6.07
N SER A 231 13.55 18.86 -6.24
CA SER A 231 14.36 18.26 -7.31
C SER A 231 13.64 18.19 -8.66
N GLY A 232 12.39 18.66 -8.73
CA GLY A 232 11.56 18.57 -9.94
C GLY A 232 10.91 17.19 -10.15
N LEU A 233 11.11 16.25 -9.24
CA LEU A 233 10.51 14.94 -9.28
C LEU A 233 9.02 14.98 -8.87
N PRO A 234 8.18 14.07 -9.38
CA PRO A 234 6.76 14.07 -9.05
C PRO A 234 6.53 13.71 -7.59
N LEU A 235 5.56 14.40 -7.00
CA LEU A 235 4.95 14.02 -5.72
C LEU A 235 3.58 13.43 -6.00
N CYS A 236 3.19 12.42 -5.21
CA CYS A 236 1.92 11.73 -5.40
C CYS A 236 1.07 11.79 -4.12
N MET A 237 -0.23 11.87 -4.31
CA MET A 237 -1.23 11.77 -3.26
C MET A 237 -2.04 10.50 -3.45
N GLN A 238 -2.44 9.89 -2.35
CA GLN A 238 -3.19 8.65 -2.35
C GLN A 238 -4.62 8.87 -1.86
N LEU A 239 -5.56 8.33 -2.59
CA LEU A 239 -6.94 8.16 -2.18
C LEU A 239 -7.18 6.72 -1.77
N THR A 240 -7.88 6.52 -0.66
CA THR A 240 -8.41 5.22 -0.23
C THR A 240 -9.91 5.37 -0.03
N THR A 241 -10.68 4.36 -0.41
CA THR A 241 -12.14 4.35 -0.26
C THR A 241 -12.63 3.01 0.28
N SER A 242 -13.93 2.87 0.48
CA SER A 242 -14.57 1.63 0.91
C SER A 242 -14.33 0.49 -0.07
N ALA A 243 -14.38 -0.74 0.42
CA ALA A 243 -14.17 -1.93 -0.38
C ALA A 243 -15.13 -1.96 -1.60
N TRP A 244 -14.59 -2.33 -2.75
CA TRP A 244 -15.33 -2.46 -4.01
C TRP A 244 -15.86 -1.14 -4.59
N GLN A 245 -15.21 -0.04 -4.25
CA GLN A 245 -15.53 1.29 -4.78
C GLN A 245 -14.41 1.84 -5.68
N GLU A 246 -13.75 0.97 -6.43
CA GLU A 246 -12.63 1.32 -7.31
C GLU A 246 -13.03 2.34 -8.38
N GLY A 247 -14.26 2.23 -8.90
CA GLY A 247 -14.81 3.20 -9.86
C GLY A 247 -14.85 4.62 -9.31
N ASN A 248 -15.16 4.78 -8.01
CA ASN A 248 -15.14 6.09 -7.35
C ASN A 248 -13.72 6.68 -7.27
N LEU A 249 -12.70 5.85 -7.03
CA LEU A 249 -11.30 6.31 -7.04
C LEU A 249 -10.90 6.80 -8.43
N LEU A 250 -11.21 6.03 -9.46
CA LEU A 250 -10.90 6.35 -10.85
C LEU A 250 -11.60 7.63 -11.29
N GLY A 251 -12.89 7.78 -10.96
CA GLY A 251 -13.67 8.97 -11.29
C GLY A 251 -13.17 10.23 -10.56
N MET A 252 -12.79 10.10 -9.29
CA MET A 252 -12.27 11.22 -8.50
C MET A 252 -10.87 11.67 -8.94
N ALA A 253 -10.06 10.76 -9.49
CA ALA A 253 -8.69 11.06 -9.92
C ALA A 253 -8.62 12.19 -10.94
N GLU A 254 -9.61 12.35 -11.82
CA GLU A 254 -9.66 13.41 -12.81
C GLU A 254 -9.71 14.82 -12.18
N GLN A 255 -10.42 14.98 -11.07
CA GLN A 255 -10.45 16.25 -10.35
C GLN A 255 -9.09 16.61 -9.72
N PHE A 256 -8.27 15.62 -9.37
CA PHE A 256 -6.90 15.85 -8.93
C PHE A 256 -6.02 16.32 -10.10
N GLU A 257 -6.22 15.76 -11.29
CA GLU A 257 -5.50 16.20 -12.49
C GLU A 257 -5.84 17.63 -12.87
N GLU A 258 -7.11 18.06 -12.70
CA GLU A 258 -7.55 19.42 -12.92
C GLU A 258 -6.97 20.41 -11.91
N LEU A 259 -6.82 19.98 -10.64
CA LEU A 259 -6.21 20.80 -9.58
C LEU A 259 -4.68 20.87 -9.70
N ARG A 260 -4.08 19.93 -10.42
CA ARG A 260 -2.65 19.89 -10.63
C ARG A 260 -2.20 21.06 -11.51
N ASP A 261 -1.38 21.93 -10.97
CA ASP A 261 -0.77 23.05 -11.69
C ASP A 261 0.38 22.57 -12.58
N VAL A 262 0.06 21.75 -13.58
CA VAL A 262 0.98 21.33 -14.63
C VAL A 262 0.57 22.04 -15.90
N PRO A 263 1.47 22.84 -16.54
CA PRO A 263 1.19 23.36 -17.87
C PRO A 263 0.83 22.19 -18.79
N LYS A 264 -0.38 22.19 -19.34
CA LYS A 264 -0.75 21.25 -20.39
C LYS A 264 0.20 21.52 -21.56
N THR A 265 1.19 20.64 -21.78
CA THR A 265 2.08 20.67 -22.93
C THR A 265 1.31 20.33 -24.20
#